data_0c157238e37a3cf60bfd7144bc6ca083
#
_entry.id   0c157238e37a3cf60bfd7144bc6ca083
#
_cell.length_a   1.000
_cell.length_b   1.000
_cell.length_c   1.000
_cell.angle_alpha   90.00
_cell.angle_beta   90.00
_cell.angle_gamma   90.00
#
_symmetry.space_group_name_H-M   'P 1'
#
loop_
_entity.id
_entity.type
_entity.pdbx_description
1 polymer ?
#
loop_
_entity_poly.entity_id
_entity_poly.type
_entity_poly.pdbx_seq_one_letter_code
_entity_poly.pdbx_strand_id
1 'polypeptide(L)'
;MYNLIIDLEMCNVPRDYRWRSYKYANETIQIGAVLLDENFKRISTLCQYVHPEYGVIDHFIESLTGIRNSQVKNAPRIQEALLHMIDWLGEREYKIYAWSESDRDQIVHEIKAKKITDEKLLAFVEKENWIDYQAVFTNGSKRM
;
A
#
# COMPACT_ATOMS: atom_id res chain seq x y z
N MET A 1 -7.74 -18.96 8.26
CA MET A 1 -7.04 -17.95 7.44
C MET A 1 -7.48 -16.55 7.79
N TYR A 2 -6.54 -15.67 8.02
CA TYR A 2 -6.82 -14.27 8.31
C TYR A 2 -7.13 -13.49 7.05
N ASN A 3 -7.76 -12.34 7.22
CA ASN A 3 -8.09 -11.43 6.12
C ASN A 3 -7.43 -10.08 6.39
N LEU A 4 -6.53 -9.66 5.50
CA LEU A 4 -5.86 -8.38 5.59
C LEU A 4 -6.52 -7.41 4.62
N ILE A 5 -7.00 -6.29 5.14
CA ILE A 5 -7.52 -5.21 4.31
C ILE A 5 -6.46 -4.13 4.27
N ILE A 6 -6.04 -3.73 3.09
CA ILE A 6 -5.00 -2.72 2.90
C ILE A 6 -5.54 -1.55 2.08
N ASP A 7 -5.12 -0.35 2.45
CA ASP A 7 -5.45 0.88 1.75
C ASP A 7 -4.24 1.82 1.81
N LEU A 8 -3.83 2.32 0.65
CA LEU A 8 -2.68 3.20 0.54
C LEU A 8 -3.12 4.63 0.27
N GLU A 9 -2.41 5.58 0.86
CA GLU A 9 -2.49 6.97 0.45
C GLU A 9 -1.19 7.34 -0.27
N MET A 10 -1.30 8.16 -1.31
CA MET A 10 -0.21 8.46 -2.21
C MET A 10 -0.08 9.95 -2.46
N CYS A 11 1.13 10.39 -2.77
CA CYS A 11 1.40 11.73 -3.27
C CYS A 11 1.80 11.65 -4.75
N ASN A 12 1.88 12.82 -5.38
CA ASN A 12 2.27 12.91 -6.78
C ASN A 12 3.78 13.08 -6.93
N VAL A 13 4.33 12.45 -7.96
CA VAL A 13 5.74 12.59 -8.31
C VAL A 13 5.86 13.62 -9.42
N PRO A 14 6.67 14.70 -9.25
CA PRO A 14 6.90 15.68 -10.30
C PRO A 14 7.45 15.04 -11.58
N ARG A 15 7.06 15.61 -12.72
CA ARG A 15 7.43 15.07 -14.04
C ARG A 15 8.94 14.95 -14.23
N ASP A 16 9.72 15.85 -13.66
CA ASP A 16 11.18 15.84 -13.80
C ASP A 16 11.80 14.57 -13.26
N TYR A 17 11.27 14.06 -12.14
CA TYR A 17 11.75 12.81 -11.56
C TYR A 17 11.29 11.59 -12.35
N ARG A 18 10.12 11.63 -12.96
CA ARG A 18 9.58 10.52 -13.75
C ARG A 18 10.47 10.15 -14.92
N TRP A 19 11.25 11.09 -15.41
CA TRP A 19 12.16 10.88 -16.55
C TRP A 19 13.40 10.08 -16.21
N ARG A 20 13.94 10.26 -15.02
CA ARG A 20 15.29 9.80 -14.70
C ARG A 20 15.33 8.74 -13.62
N SER A 21 14.59 8.90 -12.58
CA SER A 21 14.73 8.12 -11.35
C SER A 21 13.49 7.33 -10.98
N TYR A 22 12.31 7.83 -11.33
CA TYR A 22 11.06 7.21 -10.93
C TYR A 22 10.00 7.47 -12.00
N LYS A 23 9.66 6.41 -12.75
CA LYS A 23 8.80 6.53 -13.94
C LYS A 23 7.31 6.65 -13.65
N TYR A 24 6.90 6.44 -12.41
CA TYR A 24 5.48 6.36 -12.07
C TYR A 24 4.97 7.69 -11.52
N ALA A 25 3.65 7.87 -11.54
CA ALA A 25 3.03 9.13 -11.19
C ALA A 25 2.88 9.33 -9.69
N ASN A 26 2.85 8.25 -8.92
CA ASN A 26 2.53 8.31 -7.50
C ASN A 26 3.56 7.59 -6.64
N GLU A 27 3.65 8.04 -5.38
CA GLU A 27 4.48 7.39 -4.38
C GLU A 27 3.69 7.29 -3.08
N THR A 28 3.79 6.15 -2.40
CA THR A 28 3.05 5.88 -1.16
C THR A 28 3.54 6.77 -0.02
N ILE A 29 2.60 7.34 0.74
CA ILE A 29 2.88 8.14 1.93
C ILE A 29 2.22 7.59 3.18
N GLN A 30 1.30 6.64 3.05
CA GLN A 30 0.68 5.98 4.19
C GLN A 30 0.19 4.59 3.80
N ILE A 31 0.42 3.64 4.69
CA ILE A 31 -0.14 2.29 4.59
C ILE A 31 -1.14 2.14 5.71
N GLY A 32 -2.41 1.97 5.37
CA GLY A 32 -3.46 1.60 6.31
C GLY A 32 -3.76 0.12 6.17
N ALA A 33 -3.87 -0.58 7.28
CA ALA A 33 -4.15 -2.01 7.26
C ALA A 33 -5.04 -2.40 8.43
N VAL A 34 -5.97 -3.31 8.15
CA VAL A 34 -6.84 -3.90 9.17
C VAL A 34 -6.73 -5.40 9.05
N LEU A 35 -6.40 -6.07 10.14
CA LEU A 35 -6.34 -7.51 10.19
C LEU A 35 -7.62 -8.05 10.80
N LEU A 36 -8.31 -8.91 10.05
CA LEU A 36 -9.52 -9.57 10.47
C LEU A 36 -9.27 -11.06 10.61
N ASP A 37 -9.97 -11.72 11.53
CA ASP A 37 -9.90 -13.17 11.66
C ASP A 37 -10.74 -13.85 10.55
N GLU A 38 -10.83 -15.17 10.59
CA GLU A 38 -11.59 -15.96 9.62
C GLU A 38 -13.10 -15.64 9.62
N ASN A 39 -13.60 -15.06 10.71
CA ASN A 39 -14.99 -14.64 10.85
C ASN A 39 -15.16 -13.15 10.55
N PHE A 40 -14.15 -12.50 10.00
CA PHE A 40 -14.11 -11.08 9.66
C PHE A 40 -14.24 -10.16 10.88
N LYS A 41 -13.83 -10.62 12.04
CA LYS A 41 -13.73 -9.78 13.23
C LYS A 41 -12.38 -9.09 13.26
N ARG A 42 -12.39 -7.81 13.61
CA ARG A 42 -11.17 -7.02 13.69
C ARG A 42 -10.28 -7.48 14.84
N ILE A 43 -9.04 -7.82 14.51
CA ILE A 43 -8.03 -8.23 15.49
C ILE A 43 -7.09 -7.07 15.80
N SER A 44 -6.60 -6.38 14.76
CA SER A 44 -5.60 -5.34 14.93
C SER A 44 -5.66 -4.37 13.74
N THR A 45 -5.17 -3.17 13.94
CA THR A 45 -5.05 -2.16 12.89
C THR A 45 -3.63 -1.63 12.86
N LEU A 46 -3.20 -1.22 11.66
CA LEU A 46 -1.90 -0.58 11.45
C LEU A 46 -2.09 0.69 10.64
N CYS A 47 -1.45 1.75 11.07
CA CYS A 47 -1.34 2.97 10.29
C CYS A 47 0.14 3.35 10.27
N GLN A 48 0.77 3.23 9.10
CA GLN A 48 2.20 3.45 8.93
C GLN A 48 2.43 4.55 7.91
N TYR A 49 3.00 5.68 8.37
CA TYR A 49 3.45 6.71 7.44
C TYR A 49 4.71 6.26 6.70
N VAL A 50 4.87 6.75 5.49
CA VAL A 50 6.01 6.43 4.62
C VAL A 50 6.61 7.75 4.14
N HIS A 51 7.94 7.86 4.26
CA HIS A 51 8.65 9.03 3.72
C HIS A 51 8.86 8.86 2.22
N PRO A 52 8.23 9.71 1.38
CA PRO A 52 8.41 9.60 -0.06
C PRO A 52 9.81 10.03 -0.47
N GLU A 53 10.38 9.35 -1.47
CA GLU A 53 11.70 9.66 -1.98
C GLU A 53 11.66 10.70 -3.09
N TYR A 54 10.66 10.62 -3.96
CA TYR A 54 10.54 11.48 -5.13
C TYR A 54 9.28 12.34 -5.11
N GLY A 55 8.24 11.89 -4.45
CA GLY A 55 6.95 12.54 -4.43
C GLY A 55 6.88 13.73 -3.48
N VAL A 56 5.90 14.58 -3.71
CA VAL A 56 5.68 15.80 -2.94
C VAL A 56 4.25 15.84 -2.42
N ILE A 57 4.10 16.16 -1.14
CA ILE A 57 2.79 16.42 -0.57
C ILE A 57 2.53 17.91 -0.73
N ASP A 58 1.79 18.25 -1.76
CA ASP A 58 1.38 19.62 -2.02
C ASP A 58 0.05 19.92 -1.29
N HIS A 59 -0.44 21.13 -1.46
CA HIS A 59 -1.68 21.55 -0.80
C HIS A 59 -2.87 20.67 -1.20
N PHE A 60 -2.94 20.26 -2.45
CA PHE A 60 -4.02 19.41 -2.95
C PHE A 60 -4.00 18.05 -2.26
N ILE A 61 -2.82 17.41 -2.18
CA ILE A 61 -2.67 16.10 -1.53
C ILE A 61 -2.96 16.21 -0.04
N GLU A 62 -2.47 17.25 0.62
CA GLU A 62 -2.77 17.49 2.03
C GLU A 62 -4.28 17.62 2.27
N SER A 63 -4.97 18.36 1.41
CA SER A 63 -6.42 18.54 1.51
C SER A 63 -7.17 17.23 1.26
N LEU A 64 -6.70 16.42 0.32
CA LEU A 64 -7.35 15.17 -0.06
C LEU A 64 -7.16 14.08 0.98
N THR A 65 -5.95 13.92 1.51
CA THR A 65 -5.58 12.82 2.40
C THR A 65 -5.53 13.19 3.87
N GLY A 66 -5.40 14.48 4.19
CA GLY A 66 -5.16 14.94 5.55
C GLY A 66 -3.73 14.73 6.03
N ILE A 67 -2.85 14.22 5.18
CA ILE A 67 -1.47 13.92 5.53
C ILE A 67 -0.57 15.12 5.23
N ARG A 68 0.25 15.50 6.19
CA ARG A 68 1.16 16.63 6.10
C ARG A 68 2.60 16.18 5.97
N ASN A 69 3.44 17.04 5.39
CA ASN A 69 4.88 16.79 5.30
C ASN A 69 5.52 16.51 6.67
N SER A 70 5.05 17.17 7.72
CA SER A 70 5.57 16.96 9.07
C SER A 70 5.35 15.53 9.57
N GLN A 71 4.29 14.86 9.12
CA GLN A 71 3.96 13.50 9.54
C GLN A 71 4.83 12.44 8.86
N VAL A 72 5.29 12.70 7.64
CA VAL A 72 6.10 11.75 6.88
C VAL A 72 7.59 12.05 6.94
N LYS A 73 7.97 13.21 7.47
CA LYS A 73 9.36 13.69 7.47
C LYS A 73 10.33 12.69 8.10
N ASN A 74 9.93 12.09 9.23
CA ASN A 74 10.77 11.14 9.96
C ASN A 74 10.27 9.69 9.82
N ALA A 75 9.35 9.45 8.90
CA ALA A 75 8.83 8.11 8.66
C ALA A 75 9.85 7.28 7.86
N PRO A 76 9.76 5.95 7.93
CA PRO A 76 10.63 5.09 7.13
C PRO A 76 10.29 5.18 5.65
N ARG A 77 11.23 4.79 4.81
CA ARG A 77 11.01 4.60 3.38
C ARG A 77 10.13 3.38 3.15
N ILE A 78 9.64 3.22 1.92
CA ILE A 78 8.65 2.19 1.59
C ILE A 78 9.11 0.77 1.95
N GLN A 79 10.35 0.41 1.68
CA GLN A 79 10.85 -0.93 1.99
C GLN A 79 10.74 -1.23 3.48
N GLU A 80 11.24 -0.34 4.30
CA GLU A 80 11.21 -0.50 5.75
C GLU A 80 9.78 -0.47 6.29
N ALA A 81 8.94 0.40 5.75
CA ALA A 81 7.54 0.50 6.16
C ALA A 81 6.79 -0.79 5.85
N LEU A 82 7.00 -1.37 4.67
CA LEU A 82 6.38 -2.65 4.29
C LEU A 82 6.90 -3.79 5.17
N LEU A 83 8.18 -3.80 5.50
CA LEU A 83 8.75 -4.81 6.40
C LEU A 83 8.18 -4.70 7.81
N HIS A 84 7.92 -3.48 8.31
CA HIS A 84 7.22 -3.30 9.57
C HIS A 84 5.82 -3.91 9.54
N MET A 85 5.11 -3.76 8.43
CA MET A 85 3.79 -4.36 8.26
C MET A 85 3.89 -5.88 8.26
N ILE A 86 4.88 -6.45 7.58
CA ILE A 86 5.09 -7.91 7.54
C ILE A 86 5.42 -8.42 8.94
N ASP A 87 6.23 -7.72 9.71
CA ASP A 87 6.51 -8.07 11.10
C ASP A 87 5.24 -8.02 11.96
N TRP A 88 4.41 -7.01 11.75
CA TRP A 88 3.12 -6.89 12.44
C TRP A 88 2.19 -8.06 12.12
N LEU A 89 2.18 -8.51 10.87
CA LEU A 89 1.40 -9.68 10.46
C LEU A 89 1.92 -10.97 11.08
N GLY A 90 3.23 -11.05 11.31
CA GLY A 90 3.86 -12.24 11.89
C GLY A 90 3.78 -13.44 10.96
N GLU A 91 3.64 -14.63 11.53
CA GLU A 91 3.59 -15.87 10.76
C GLU A 91 2.18 -16.29 10.36
N ARG A 92 1.21 -15.40 10.48
CA ARG A 92 -0.17 -15.69 10.12
C ARG A 92 -0.31 -15.94 8.62
N GLU A 93 -1.20 -16.86 8.28
CA GLU A 93 -1.62 -17.04 6.89
C GLU A 93 -2.80 -16.11 6.62
N TYR A 94 -2.73 -15.36 5.53
CA TYR A 94 -3.73 -14.35 5.22
C TYR A 94 -3.95 -14.20 3.74
N LYS A 95 -5.14 -13.72 3.37
CA LYS A 95 -5.44 -13.18 2.05
C LYS A 95 -5.49 -11.67 2.16
N ILE A 96 -5.11 -10.99 1.09
CA ILE A 96 -5.04 -9.53 1.06
C ILE A 96 -6.21 -9.00 0.23
N TYR A 97 -6.96 -8.09 0.81
CA TYR A 97 -8.08 -7.43 0.15
C TYR A 97 -7.74 -5.97 -0.06
N ALA A 98 -7.84 -5.52 -1.31
CA ALA A 98 -7.75 -4.12 -1.67
C ALA A 98 -9.00 -3.77 -2.47
N TRP A 99 -9.40 -2.49 -2.45
CA TRP A 99 -10.59 -2.08 -3.20
C TRP A 99 -10.44 -2.32 -4.69
N SER A 100 -9.21 -2.14 -5.21
CA SER A 100 -8.89 -2.39 -6.62
C SER A 100 -7.45 -2.89 -6.74
N GLU A 101 -7.04 -3.26 -7.95
CA GLU A 101 -5.66 -3.67 -8.21
C GLU A 101 -4.65 -2.51 -8.05
N SER A 102 -5.13 -1.27 -7.99
CA SER A 102 -4.25 -0.10 -7.94
C SER A 102 -3.32 -0.08 -6.72
N ASP A 103 -3.77 -0.57 -5.57
CA ASP A 103 -2.92 -0.62 -4.37
C ASP A 103 -1.76 -1.60 -4.55
N ARG A 104 -2.06 -2.79 -5.06
CA ARG A 104 -1.03 -3.79 -5.35
C ARG A 104 -0.07 -3.25 -6.41
N ASP A 105 -0.61 -2.70 -7.49
CA ASP A 105 0.19 -2.17 -8.59
C ASP A 105 1.13 -1.06 -8.09
N GLN A 106 0.66 -0.22 -7.19
CA GLN A 106 1.48 0.84 -6.60
C GLN A 106 2.69 0.26 -5.88
N ILE A 107 2.50 -0.78 -5.07
CA ILE A 107 3.60 -1.42 -4.36
C ILE A 107 4.57 -2.07 -5.35
N VAL A 108 4.05 -2.76 -6.37
CA VAL A 108 4.87 -3.39 -7.41
C VAL A 108 5.69 -2.33 -8.14
N HIS A 109 5.09 -1.18 -8.49
CA HIS A 109 5.80 -0.09 -9.15
C HIS A 109 6.96 0.42 -8.31
N GLU A 110 6.75 0.63 -7.03
CA GLU A 110 7.81 1.11 -6.14
C GLU A 110 8.92 0.08 -5.95
N ILE A 111 8.55 -1.21 -5.85
CA ILE A 111 9.55 -2.29 -5.78
C ILE A 111 10.44 -2.28 -7.02
N LYS A 112 9.85 -2.16 -8.21
CA LYS A 112 10.61 -2.14 -9.46
C LYS A 112 11.48 -0.89 -9.58
N ALA A 113 10.90 0.28 -9.35
CA ALA A 113 11.59 1.55 -9.50
C ALA A 113 12.74 1.71 -8.51
N LYS A 114 12.56 1.23 -7.29
CA LYS A 114 13.54 1.36 -6.21
C LYS A 114 14.45 0.15 -6.09
N LYS A 115 14.32 -0.80 -7.01
CA LYS A 115 15.16 -2.01 -7.09
C LYS A 115 15.17 -2.81 -5.80
N ILE A 116 14.00 -2.96 -5.19
CA ILE A 116 13.84 -3.74 -3.96
C ILE A 116 13.87 -5.22 -4.31
N THR A 117 14.75 -5.97 -3.63
CA THR A 117 14.97 -7.40 -3.88
C THR A 117 14.62 -8.27 -2.68
N ASP A 118 14.08 -7.71 -1.62
CA ASP A 118 13.72 -8.46 -0.42
C ASP A 118 12.70 -9.55 -0.75
N GLU A 119 13.01 -10.79 -0.38
CA GLU A 119 12.18 -11.94 -0.72
C GLU A 119 10.80 -11.90 -0.08
N LYS A 120 10.69 -11.38 1.14
CA LYS A 120 9.39 -11.26 1.83
C LYS A 120 8.47 -10.31 1.11
N LEU A 121 9.02 -9.20 0.59
CA LEU A 121 8.24 -8.21 -0.15
C LEU A 121 7.86 -8.71 -1.53
N LEU A 122 8.74 -9.44 -2.20
CA LEU A 122 8.42 -10.04 -3.49
C LEU A 122 7.32 -11.09 -3.35
N ALA A 123 7.35 -11.87 -2.29
CA ALA A 123 6.30 -12.84 -1.99
C ALA A 123 4.98 -12.15 -1.64
N PHE A 124 5.03 -11.06 -0.89
CA PHE A 124 3.85 -10.32 -0.47
C PHE A 124 3.04 -9.82 -1.66
N VAL A 125 3.69 -9.35 -2.72
CA VAL A 125 3.01 -8.78 -3.88
C VAL A 125 2.58 -9.81 -4.93
N GLU A 126 2.81 -11.09 -4.71
CA GLU A 126 2.34 -12.10 -5.65
C GLU A 126 0.82 -12.01 -5.81
N LYS A 127 0.38 -11.96 -7.07
CA LYS A 127 -1.00 -11.66 -7.42
C LYS A 127 -2.00 -12.63 -6.81
N GLU A 128 -1.63 -13.88 -6.65
CA GLU A 128 -2.48 -14.93 -6.10
C GLU A 128 -2.87 -14.70 -4.64
N ASN A 129 -2.12 -13.86 -3.92
CA ASN A 129 -2.40 -13.53 -2.52
C ASN A 129 -3.41 -12.38 -2.39
N TRP A 130 -3.70 -11.68 -3.48
CA TRP A 130 -4.51 -10.48 -3.49
C TRP A 130 -5.89 -10.73 -4.08
N ILE A 131 -6.91 -10.17 -3.45
CA ILE A 131 -8.29 -10.22 -3.93
C ILE A 131 -8.72 -8.80 -4.28
N ASP A 132 -9.15 -8.60 -5.52
CA ASP A 132 -9.73 -7.35 -5.97
C ASP A 132 -11.16 -7.27 -5.47
N TYR A 133 -11.35 -6.56 -4.37
CA TYR A 133 -12.66 -6.47 -3.72
C TYR A 133 -13.69 -5.77 -4.60
N GLN A 134 -13.26 -4.77 -5.37
CA GLN A 134 -14.15 -4.06 -6.28
C GLN A 134 -14.72 -4.98 -7.36
N ALA A 135 -13.86 -5.81 -7.96
CA ALA A 135 -14.31 -6.77 -8.97
C ALA A 135 -15.26 -7.80 -8.37
N VAL A 136 -14.97 -8.32 -7.18
CA VAL A 136 -15.83 -9.27 -6.48
C VAL A 136 -17.19 -8.64 -6.18
N PHE A 137 -17.20 -7.43 -5.67
CA PHE A 137 -18.42 -6.70 -5.34
C PHE A 137 -19.27 -6.43 -6.60
N THR A 138 -18.63 -5.98 -7.68
CA THR A 138 -19.32 -5.69 -8.95
C THR A 138 -19.95 -6.97 -9.53
N ASN A 139 -19.22 -8.07 -9.52
CA ASN A 139 -19.74 -9.36 -10.00
C ASN A 139 -20.90 -9.85 -9.14
N GLY A 140 -20.81 -9.70 -7.83
CA GLY A 140 -21.88 -10.01 -6.92
C GLY A 140 -23.12 -9.18 -7.18
N SER A 141 -22.98 -7.88 -7.42
CA SER A 141 -24.09 -6.98 -7.74
C SER A 141 -24.75 -7.34 -9.06
N LYS A 142 -23.98 -7.73 -10.06
CA LYS A 142 -24.50 -8.13 -11.36
C LYS A 142 -25.33 -9.41 -11.32
N ARG A 143 -25.08 -10.26 -10.35
CA ARG A 143 -25.78 -11.52 -10.17
C ARG A 143 -27.10 -11.36 -9.45
N MET A 144 -27.27 -10.24 -8.79
CA MET A 144 -28.52 -9.91 -8.12
C MET A 144 -29.45 -9.11 -9.02
#